data_4627fc53d8f764ace43bec24cd647624
#
_entry.id   4627fc53d8f764ace43bec24cd647624
#
_cell.length_a   1.000
_cell.length_b   1.000
_cell.length_c   1.000
_cell.angle_alpha   90.00
_cell.angle_beta   90.00
_cell.angle_gamma   90.00
#
_symmetry.space_group_name_H-M   'P 1'
#
loop_
_entity.id
_entity.type
_entity.pdbx_description
1 polymer ?
#
loop_
_entity_poly.entity_id
_entity_poly.type
_entity_poly.pdbx_seq_one_letter_code
_entity_poly.pdbx_strand_id
1 'polypeptide(L)'
;CVQAEDVQYDGTIGDAPTQLNISNSAIRNMTVGLLARSFQITAYNNIISDCKSYGAVFSQGGNYTLKQNTIANYWRYSQRSTPAFFMNDFVNDGTANVHIPLNITVDNCIIYGNNDNEIEKDLLDSLADTYSFRNCLIKVDEKVTPVSVIPAFINTFKNQDPQFEDYAKYDFRLKDTSPAIDAGDGALLTVPELNTDIDGNIRPQGAAPDICALEKK
;
A
#
# COMPACT_ATOMS: atom_id res chain seq x y z
N CYS A 1 0.67 15.67 1.26
CA CYS A 1 1.61 14.66 0.77
C CYS A 1 2.69 14.42 1.83
N VAL A 2 2.94 13.16 2.15
CA VAL A 2 4.18 12.77 2.79
C VAL A 2 5.13 12.39 1.65
N GLN A 3 6.27 13.04 1.57
CA GLN A 3 7.26 12.83 0.52
C GLN A 3 8.60 12.49 1.17
N ALA A 4 9.22 11.40 0.71
CA ALA A 4 10.52 10.94 1.13
C ALA A 4 11.36 10.61 -0.11
N GLU A 5 12.50 11.24 -0.23
CA GLU A 5 13.41 11.07 -1.36
C GLU A 5 14.85 10.97 -0.85
N ASP A 6 15.58 9.98 -1.36
CA ASP A 6 17.04 9.88 -1.21
C ASP A 6 17.62 9.73 -2.62
N VAL A 7 17.46 10.77 -3.43
CA VAL A 7 17.93 10.79 -4.82
C VAL A 7 19.22 11.57 -4.88
N GLN A 8 20.33 10.87 -5.02
CA GLN A 8 21.51 11.46 -5.60
C GLN A 8 21.37 11.40 -7.13
N TYR A 9 21.56 12.54 -7.80
CA TYR A 9 21.39 12.69 -9.25
C TYR A 9 22.36 11.82 -10.10
N ASP A 10 23.29 11.14 -9.48
CA ASP A 10 24.28 10.27 -10.13
C ASP A 10 23.88 8.77 -10.09
N GLY A 11 22.70 8.44 -9.56
CA GLY A 11 22.21 7.06 -9.45
C GLY A 11 22.83 6.26 -8.30
N THR A 12 23.61 6.92 -7.43
CA THR A 12 24.09 6.29 -6.19
C THR A 12 23.03 6.44 -5.09
N ILE A 13 22.74 5.34 -4.39
CA ILE A 13 21.97 5.39 -3.14
C ILE A 13 22.91 6.00 -2.09
N GLY A 14 22.44 7.01 -1.37
CA GLY A 14 23.24 7.63 -0.30
C GLY A 14 23.74 6.63 0.73
N ASP A 15 24.86 6.89 1.36
CA ASP A 15 25.66 5.97 2.22
C ASP A 15 24.93 5.44 3.46
N ALA A 16 23.76 5.95 3.80
CA ALA A 16 22.88 5.38 4.84
C ALA A 16 21.42 5.61 4.44
N PRO A 17 20.63 4.57 4.24
CA PRO A 17 19.21 4.75 3.96
C PRO A 17 18.55 5.42 5.15
N THR A 18 18.19 6.69 5.00
CA THR A 18 17.35 7.38 5.96
C THR A 18 16.02 6.64 6.01
N GLN A 19 15.67 6.11 7.15
CA GLN A 19 14.40 5.39 7.32
C GLN A 19 13.31 6.34 7.79
N LEU A 20 12.17 6.31 7.14
CA LEU A 20 10.95 6.97 7.58
C LEU A 20 9.97 5.93 8.16
N ASN A 21 9.55 6.12 9.41
CA ASN A 21 8.49 5.36 10.02
C ASN A 21 7.20 6.21 10.03
N ILE A 22 6.13 5.69 9.46
CA ILE A 22 4.82 6.33 9.42
C ILE A 22 3.81 5.37 10.04
N SER A 23 3.19 5.75 11.15
CA SER A 23 2.19 4.92 11.79
C SER A 23 1.01 5.72 12.31
N ASN A 24 -0.14 5.04 12.45
CA ASN A 24 -1.36 5.56 13.05
C ASN A 24 -1.77 6.94 12.49
N SER A 25 -1.66 7.10 11.17
CA SER A 25 -1.85 8.38 10.49
C SER A 25 -2.93 8.31 9.43
N ALA A 26 -3.76 9.37 9.35
CA ALA A 26 -4.73 9.55 8.28
C ALA A 26 -4.23 10.60 7.28
N ILE A 27 -3.91 10.18 6.06
CA ILE A 27 -3.40 11.01 4.96
C ILE A 27 -4.49 11.07 3.90
N ARG A 28 -5.05 12.27 3.65
CA ARG A 28 -6.19 12.40 2.74
C ARG A 28 -6.22 13.75 2.03
N ASN A 29 -7.04 13.82 0.94
CA ASN A 29 -7.28 15.04 0.16
C ASN A 29 -5.99 15.64 -0.42
N MET A 30 -5.08 14.80 -0.88
CA MET A 30 -3.81 15.17 -1.47
C MET A 30 -3.80 14.91 -2.98
N THR A 31 -2.82 15.43 -3.70
CA THR A 31 -2.56 14.97 -5.07
C THR A 31 -2.00 13.56 -5.04
N VAL A 32 -0.99 13.32 -4.21
CA VAL A 32 -0.43 12.01 -3.88
C VAL A 32 -0.39 11.89 -2.36
N GLY A 33 -0.85 10.80 -1.80
CA GLY A 33 -0.85 10.59 -0.35
C GLY A 33 0.56 10.37 0.20
N LEU A 34 1.19 9.29 -0.21
CA LEU A 34 2.57 8.93 0.14
C LEU A 34 3.39 8.83 -1.15
N LEU A 35 4.50 9.54 -1.22
CA LEU A 35 5.46 9.49 -2.32
C LEU A 35 6.85 9.17 -1.78
N ALA A 36 7.44 8.08 -2.25
CA ALA A 36 8.80 7.70 -1.95
C ALA A 36 9.60 7.47 -3.23
N ARG A 37 10.85 7.92 -3.23
CA ARG A 37 11.81 7.70 -4.32
C ARG A 37 13.14 7.25 -3.74
N SER A 38 13.60 6.06 -4.13
CA SER A 38 14.87 5.46 -3.66
C SER A 38 15.02 5.56 -2.13
N PHE A 39 13.97 5.20 -1.38
CA PHE A 39 13.92 5.46 0.06
C PHE A 39 13.64 4.19 0.86
N GLN A 40 13.72 4.28 2.18
CA GLN A 40 13.30 3.20 3.08
C GLN A 40 12.12 3.65 3.93
N ILE A 41 10.96 2.98 3.82
CA ILE A 41 9.76 3.31 4.59
C ILE A 41 9.23 2.06 5.30
N THR A 42 8.88 2.25 6.57
CA THR A 42 8.02 1.35 7.33
C THR A 42 6.71 2.07 7.65
N ALA A 43 5.59 1.53 7.14
CA ALA A 43 4.27 2.13 7.27
C ALA A 43 3.30 1.16 7.94
N TYR A 44 2.78 1.50 9.13
CA TYR A 44 1.87 0.67 9.92
C TYR A 44 0.59 1.42 10.29
N ASN A 45 -0.56 0.74 10.19
CA ASN A 45 -1.85 1.28 10.66
C ASN A 45 -2.22 2.65 10.07
N ASN A 46 -1.91 2.91 8.80
CA ASN A 46 -2.26 4.18 8.19
C ASN A 46 -3.50 4.05 7.31
N ILE A 47 -4.26 5.14 7.22
CA ILE A 47 -5.35 5.30 6.26
C ILE A 47 -4.93 6.36 5.25
N ILE A 48 -4.78 5.97 3.99
CA ILE A 48 -4.46 6.86 2.88
C ILE A 48 -5.67 6.89 1.95
N SER A 49 -6.31 8.06 1.80
CA SER A 49 -7.58 8.13 1.08
C SER A 49 -7.77 9.40 0.28
N ASP A 50 -8.69 9.35 -0.67
CA ASP A 50 -9.17 10.51 -1.45
C ASP A 50 -8.03 11.35 -2.02
N CYS A 51 -7.10 10.72 -2.72
CA CYS A 51 -6.01 11.38 -3.42
C CYS A 51 -6.36 11.58 -4.90
N LYS A 52 -6.09 12.77 -5.43
CA LYS A 52 -6.42 13.15 -6.82
C LYS A 52 -5.75 12.26 -7.86
N SER A 53 -4.55 11.79 -7.56
CA SER A 53 -3.77 10.88 -8.40
C SER A 53 -3.58 9.56 -7.67
N TYR A 54 -2.49 9.39 -6.96
CA TYR A 54 -2.12 8.14 -6.31
C TYR A 54 -2.35 8.21 -4.80
N GLY A 55 -2.77 7.10 -4.20
CA GLY A 55 -2.69 6.92 -2.75
C GLY A 55 -1.23 6.79 -2.30
N ALA A 56 -0.50 5.83 -2.87
CA ALA A 56 0.91 5.61 -2.58
C ALA A 56 1.72 5.36 -3.86
N VAL A 57 2.91 5.95 -3.93
CA VAL A 57 3.89 5.80 -5.01
C VAL A 57 5.23 5.43 -4.42
N PHE A 58 5.79 4.32 -4.89
CA PHE A 58 7.12 3.83 -4.57
C PHE A 58 7.92 3.75 -5.86
N SER A 59 8.73 4.75 -6.12
CA SER A 59 9.42 4.88 -7.39
C SER A 59 10.92 4.92 -7.26
N GLN A 60 11.60 4.55 -8.36
CA GLN A 60 13.05 4.55 -8.42
C GLN A 60 13.69 3.61 -7.39
N GLY A 61 13.12 2.38 -7.23
CA GLY A 61 13.62 1.41 -6.27
C GLY A 61 13.37 1.77 -4.81
N GLY A 62 14.08 1.10 -3.89
CA GLY A 62 14.02 1.33 -2.45
C GLY A 62 13.50 0.14 -1.65
N ASN A 63 13.33 0.34 -0.33
CA ASN A 63 12.89 -0.71 0.61
C ASN A 63 11.64 -0.28 1.37
N TYR A 64 10.55 -1.01 1.21
CA TYR A 64 9.25 -0.60 1.73
C TYR A 64 8.56 -1.75 2.46
N THR A 65 8.10 -1.47 3.67
CA THR A 65 7.30 -2.41 4.48
C THR A 65 5.99 -1.76 4.87
N LEU A 66 4.89 -2.28 4.37
CA LEU A 66 3.54 -1.80 4.66
C LEU A 66 2.75 -2.90 5.36
N LYS A 67 2.25 -2.65 6.56
CA LYS A 67 1.45 -3.63 7.31
C LYS A 67 0.23 -2.96 7.91
N GLN A 68 -0.93 -3.64 7.81
CA GLN A 68 -2.19 -3.15 8.37
C GLN A 68 -2.56 -1.73 7.89
N ASN A 69 -2.33 -1.42 6.61
CA ASN A 69 -2.71 -0.13 6.04
C ASN A 69 -3.99 -0.24 5.22
N THR A 70 -4.75 0.85 5.17
CA THR A 70 -5.89 1.03 4.27
C THR A 70 -5.55 2.12 3.26
N ILE A 71 -5.32 1.73 2.00
CA ILE A 71 -5.11 2.65 0.87
C ILE A 71 -6.41 2.64 0.05
N ALA A 72 -7.34 3.56 0.38
CA ALA A 72 -8.70 3.59 -0.13
C ALA A 72 -8.95 4.83 -0.97
N ASN A 73 -8.67 4.76 -2.29
CA ASN A 73 -8.69 5.94 -3.13
C ASN A 73 -10.01 6.12 -3.89
N TYR A 74 -11.01 6.68 -3.21
CA TYR A 74 -12.34 6.99 -3.73
C TYR A 74 -12.49 8.45 -4.18
N TRP A 75 -11.44 9.04 -4.78
CA TRP A 75 -11.48 10.43 -5.27
C TRP A 75 -12.69 10.71 -6.16
N ARG A 76 -13.47 11.72 -5.81
CA ARG A 76 -14.79 12.02 -6.42
C ARG A 76 -14.92 13.43 -7.02
N TYR A 77 -13.87 14.26 -6.92
CA TYR A 77 -13.95 15.65 -7.40
C TYR A 77 -13.57 15.81 -8.86
N SER A 78 -12.98 14.79 -9.46
CA SER A 78 -12.65 14.70 -10.89
C SER A 78 -12.42 13.24 -11.28
N GLN A 79 -12.38 12.96 -12.57
CA GLN A 79 -11.95 11.63 -13.04
C GLN A 79 -10.49 11.40 -12.64
N ARG A 80 -10.21 10.22 -12.09
CA ARG A 80 -8.88 9.71 -11.80
C ARG A 80 -8.55 8.59 -12.77
N SER A 81 -7.35 8.65 -13.38
CA SER A 81 -6.87 7.64 -14.33
C SER A 81 -5.70 6.82 -13.77
N THR A 82 -5.15 7.20 -12.62
CA THR A 82 -4.01 6.56 -11.99
C THR A 82 -4.46 5.58 -10.90
N PRO A 83 -3.72 4.50 -10.61
CA PRO A 83 -4.07 3.55 -9.56
C PRO A 83 -3.92 4.15 -8.16
N ALA A 84 -4.45 3.47 -7.15
CA ALA A 84 -4.21 3.83 -5.75
C ALA A 84 -2.76 3.54 -5.32
N PHE A 85 -2.15 2.50 -5.89
CA PHE A 85 -0.81 2.04 -5.57
C PHE A 85 0.02 1.88 -6.85
N PHE A 86 1.18 2.52 -6.89
CA PHE A 86 2.13 2.43 -8.00
C PHE A 86 3.54 2.13 -7.51
N MET A 87 4.27 1.31 -8.25
CA MET A 87 5.69 1.03 -7.99
C MET A 87 6.50 0.93 -9.27
N ASN A 88 7.74 1.43 -9.25
CA ASN A 88 8.74 1.20 -10.28
C ASN A 88 10.17 1.12 -9.71
N ASP A 89 11.07 0.50 -10.48
CA ASP A 89 12.43 0.11 -10.08
C ASP A 89 13.53 0.82 -10.89
N PHE A 90 13.21 1.90 -11.59
CA PHE A 90 14.19 2.58 -12.43
C PHE A 90 14.06 4.09 -12.41
N VAL A 91 15.15 4.74 -12.79
CA VAL A 91 15.22 6.16 -13.15
C VAL A 91 15.65 6.29 -14.62
N ASN A 92 15.07 7.25 -15.34
CA ASN A 92 15.54 7.59 -16.67
C ASN A 92 16.61 8.67 -16.55
N ASP A 93 17.85 8.38 -16.99
CA ASP A 93 18.99 9.28 -16.93
C ASP A 93 19.08 10.23 -18.15
N GLY A 94 18.08 10.17 -19.04
CA GLY A 94 18.03 10.93 -20.29
C GLY A 94 18.55 10.13 -21.50
N THR A 95 19.17 8.97 -21.29
CA THR A 95 19.67 8.07 -22.36
C THR A 95 19.07 6.66 -22.23
N ALA A 96 18.90 6.18 -21.03
CA ALA A 96 18.36 4.85 -20.73
C ALA A 96 17.62 4.82 -19.39
N ASN A 97 16.86 3.75 -19.18
CA ASN A 97 16.34 3.42 -17.85
C ASN A 97 17.43 2.69 -17.07
N VAL A 98 17.83 3.24 -15.93
CA VAL A 98 18.81 2.68 -15.00
C VAL A 98 18.06 1.99 -13.88
N HIS A 99 18.25 0.69 -13.72
CA HIS A 99 17.63 -0.11 -12.68
C HIS A 99 18.16 0.26 -11.28
N ILE A 100 17.22 0.37 -10.34
CA ILE A 100 17.51 0.57 -8.90
C ILE A 100 16.73 -0.50 -8.14
N PRO A 101 17.38 -1.33 -7.31
CA PRO A 101 16.73 -2.45 -6.62
C PRO A 101 15.51 -2.02 -5.82
N LEU A 102 14.41 -2.76 -5.98
CA LEU A 102 13.12 -2.53 -5.32
C LEU A 102 12.78 -3.70 -4.40
N ASN A 103 12.50 -3.43 -3.13
CA ASN A 103 11.99 -4.40 -2.18
C ASN A 103 10.72 -3.87 -1.53
N ILE A 104 9.57 -4.50 -1.80
CA ILE A 104 8.28 -4.12 -1.23
C ILE A 104 7.61 -5.32 -0.57
N THR A 105 7.24 -5.16 0.71
CA THR A 105 6.38 -6.10 1.43
C THR A 105 5.10 -5.40 1.85
N VAL A 106 3.95 -5.96 1.46
CA VAL A 106 2.62 -5.45 1.77
C VAL A 106 1.80 -6.57 2.41
N ASP A 107 1.51 -6.43 3.69
CA ASP A 107 0.84 -7.46 4.49
C ASP A 107 -0.42 -6.91 5.16
N ASN A 108 -1.51 -7.68 5.17
CA ASN A 108 -2.78 -7.32 5.80
C ASN A 108 -3.28 -5.93 5.40
N CYS A 109 -3.17 -5.56 4.14
CA CYS A 109 -3.53 -4.23 3.65
C CYS A 109 -4.76 -4.27 2.74
N ILE A 110 -5.58 -3.23 2.78
CA ILE A 110 -6.58 -2.96 1.75
C ILE A 110 -6.00 -1.97 0.74
N ILE A 111 -6.08 -2.30 -0.57
CA ILE A 111 -5.76 -1.39 -1.68
C ILE A 111 -6.95 -1.39 -2.63
N TYR A 112 -7.76 -0.35 -2.56
CA TYR A 112 -9.05 -0.30 -3.23
C TYR A 112 -9.44 1.12 -3.66
N GLY A 113 -10.43 1.24 -4.55
CA GLY A 113 -10.91 2.56 -4.98
C GLY A 113 -11.89 2.51 -6.15
N ASN A 114 -12.03 3.64 -6.84
CA ASN A 114 -12.99 3.81 -7.93
C ASN A 114 -12.56 3.17 -9.25
N ASN A 115 -11.24 3.06 -9.52
CA ASN A 115 -10.76 2.50 -10.79
C ASN A 115 -10.90 0.97 -10.80
N ASP A 116 -10.94 0.38 -11.98
CA ASP A 116 -10.98 -1.07 -12.15
C ASP A 116 -9.63 -1.71 -11.79
N ASN A 117 -8.53 -0.97 -11.95
CA ASN A 117 -7.19 -1.37 -11.53
C ASN A 117 -6.61 -0.36 -10.54
N GLU A 118 -6.35 -0.79 -9.31
CA GLU A 118 -5.81 0.05 -8.24
C GLU A 118 -4.37 -0.30 -7.85
N ILE A 119 -3.75 -1.27 -8.54
CA ILE A 119 -2.34 -1.60 -8.39
C ILE A 119 -1.69 -1.64 -9.76
N GLU A 120 -0.62 -0.88 -9.93
CA GLU A 120 0.17 -0.88 -11.16
C GLU A 120 1.66 -0.94 -10.84
N LYS A 121 2.38 -1.69 -11.64
CA LYS A 121 3.83 -1.81 -11.57
C LYS A 121 4.45 -1.53 -12.94
N ASP A 122 5.55 -0.81 -12.94
CA ASP A 122 6.40 -0.56 -14.11
C ASP A 122 7.84 -0.95 -13.75
N LEU A 123 8.18 -2.22 -13.98
CA LEU A 123 9.43 -2.82 -13.54
C LEU A 123 10.26 -3.29 -14.73
N LEU A 124 11.57 -3.17 -14.64
CA LEU A 124 12.53 -3.68 -15.61
C LEU A 124 12.76 -5.21 -15.51
N ASP A 125 11.94 -5.90 -14.68
CA ASP A 125 12.00 -7.35 -14.45
C ASP A 125 13.39 -7.84 -14.01
N SER A 126 14.04 -7.11 -13.13
CA SER A 126 15.32 -7.51 -12.55
C SER A 126 15.15 -8.63 -11.52
N LEU A 127 16.08 -9.60 -11.54
CA LEU A 127 16.16 -10.63 -10.49
C LEU A 127 16.54 -10.07 -9.10
N ALA A 128 16.96 -8.82 -9.03
CA ALA A 128 17.26 -8.14 -7.77
C ALA A 128 16.03 -7.58 -7.06
N ASP A 129 14.89 -7.52 -7.75
CA ASP A 129 13.67 -6.97 -7.18
C ASP A 129 12.88 -8.03 -6.44
N THR A 130 12.34 -7.64 -5.29
CA THR A 130 11.41 -8.47 -4.54
C THR A 130 10.18 -7.65 -4.16
N TYR A 131 9.00 -8.18 -4.45
CA TYR A 131 7.76 -7.61 -3.95
C TYR A 131 6.77 -8.71 -3.57
N SER A 132 6.02 -8.46 -2.51
CA SER A 132 5.01 -9.41 -2.04
C SER A 132 3.79 -8.69 -1.47
N PHE A 133 2.61 -9.21 -1.80
CA PHE A 133 1.33 -8.83 -1.22
C PHE A 133 0.74 -10.06 -0.56
N ARG A 134 0.62 -10.04 0.76
CA ARG A 134 0.15 -11.19 1.55
C ARG A 134 -1.06 -10.83 2.39
N ASN A 135 -2.08 -11.70 2.34
CA ASN A 135 -3.33 -11.49 3.07
C ASN A 135 -3.89 -10.07 2.84
N CYS A 136 -3.93 -9.63 1.58
CA CYS A 136 -4.40 -8.31 1.20
C CYS A 136 -5.77 -8.39 0.53
N LEU A 137 -6.57 -7.34 0.65
CA LEU A 137 -7.78 -7.15 -0.13
C LEU A 137 -7.52 -6.08 -1.18
N ILE A 138 -7.59 -6.45 -2.46
CA ILE A 138 -7.14 -5.62 -3.57
C ILE A 138 -8.17 -5.51 -4.69
N LYS A 139 -8.12 -4.40 -5.43
CA LYS A 139 -8.89 -4.22 -6.66
C LYS A 139 -7.96 -4.14 -7.86
N VAL A 140 -8.10 -5.07 -8.79
CA VAL A 140 -7.21 -5.19 -9.96
C VAL A 140 -7.98 -5.62 -11.21
N ASP A 141 -7.58 -5.08 -12.35
CA ASP A 141 -7.88 -5.67 -13.65
C ASP A 141 -6.77 -6.70 -13.97
N GLU A 142 -7.13 -7.98 -13.99
CA GLU A 142 -6.18 -9.08 -14.25
C GLU A 142 -5.50 -9.00 -15.64
N LYS A 143 -6.03 -8.18 -16.57
CA LYS A 143 -5.37 -7.92 -17.86
C LYS A 143 -4.21 -6.93 -17.73
N VAL A 144 -4.29 -6.04 -16.74
CA VAL A 144 -3.27 -5.03 -16.45
C VAL A 144 -2.30 -5.54 -15.39
N THR A 145 -2.83 -6.13 -14.32
CA THR A 145 -2.05 -6.66 -13.20
C THR A 145 -2.47 -8.12 -12.94
N PRO A 146 -1.84 -9.11 -13.60
CA PRO A 146 -2.26 -10.51 -13.58
C PRO A 146 -1.87 -11.21 -12.26
N VAL A 147 -2.45 -10.80 -11.15
CA VAL A 147 -2.11 -11.29 -9.79
C VAL A 147 -2.35 -12.78 -9.59
N SER A 148 -3.23 -13.40 -10.38
CA SER A 148 -3.52 -14.84 -10.29
C SER A 148 -2.34 -15.73 -10.69
N VAL A 149 -1.42 -15.23 -11.50
CA VAL A 149 -0.27 -15.99 -12.02
C VAL A 149 1.07 -15.49 -11.48
N ILE A 150 1.06 -14.42 -10.68
CA ILE A 150 2.27 -13.86 -10.07
C ILE A 150 2.43 -14.42 -8.66
N PRO A 151 3.50 -15.17 -8.35
CA PRO A 151 3.72 -15.77 -7.03
C PRO A 151 3.83 -14.76 -5.88
N ALA A 152 4.03 -13.48 -6.19
CA ALA A 152 4.11 -12.41 -5.20
C ALA A 152 2.78 -12.07 -4.51
N PHE A 153 1.64 -12.50 -5.08
CA PHE A 153 0.32 -12.28 -4.49
C PHE A 153 -0.17 -13.53 -3.76
N ILE A 154 -0.07 -13.53 -2.44
CA ILE A 154 -0.30 -14.70 -1.58
C ILE A 154 -1.54 -14.46 -0.73
N ASN A 155 -2.51 -15.37 -0.75
CA ASN A 155 -3.76 -15.28 0.03
C ASN A 155 -4.48 -13.93 -0.15
N THR A 156 -4.49 -13.38 -1.37
CA THR A 156 -5.13 -12.10 -1.65
C THR A 156 -6.60 -12.26 -2.03
N PHE A 157 -7.45 -11.39 -1.48
CA PHE A 157 -8.86 -11.26 -1.84
C PHE A 157 -8.97 -10.26 -2.99
N LYS A 158 -9.32 -10.74 -4.20
CA LYS A 158 -9.39 -9.90 -5.39
C LYS A 158 -10.80 -9.43 -5.65
N ASN A 159 -10.95 -8.14 -5.92
CA ASN A 159 -12.19 -7.55 -6.42
C ASN A 159 -13.43 -7.77 -5.54
N GLN A 160 -13.22 -8.11 -4.26
CA GLN A 160 -14.28 -8.14 -3.27
C GLN A 160 -14.39 -6.75 -2.65
N ASP A 161 -15.62 -6.23 -2.53
CA ASP A 161 -15.87 -4.93 -1.89
C ASP A 161 -15.43 -5.00 -0.42
N PRO A 162 -14.54 -4.09 0.05
CA PRO A 162 -14.16 -4.01 1.46
C PRO A 162 -15.33 -3.75 2.41
N GLN A 163 -16.44 -3.24 1.89
CA GLN A 163 -17.65 -2.90 2.64
C GLN A 163 -17.38 -1.95 3.81
N PHE A 164 -16.76 -0.81 3.49
CA PHE A 164 -16.58 0.27 4.45
C PHE A 164 -17.93 0.86 4.89
N GLU A 165 -18.04 1.32 6.13
CA GLU A 165 -19.26 1.93 6.67
C GLU A 165 -19.70 3.14 5.84
N ASP A 166 -18.83 4.12 5.64
CA ASP A 166 -19.11 5.29 4.80
C ASP A 166 -17.81 5.95 4.32
N TYR A 167 -17.18 5.41 3.27
CA TYR A 167 -15.95 5.99 2.71
C TYR A 167 -16.14 7.47 2.27
N ALA A 168 -17.38 7.87 1.93
CA ALA A 168 -17.66 9.25 1.55
C ALA A 168 -17.55 10.23 2.72
N LYS A 169 -17.64 9.75 3.95
CA LYS A 169 -17.40 10.51 5.19
C LYS A 169 -16.07 10.12 5.86
N TYR A 170 -15.19 9.43 5.14
CA TYR A 170 -13.90 8.94 5.66
C TYR A 170 -14.04 7.91 6.79
N ASP A 171 -15.18 7.21 6.84
CA ASP A 171 -15.40 6.10 7.76
C ASP A 171 -15.02 4.80 7.07
N PHE A 172 -13.78 4.37 7.31
CA PHE A 172 -13.19 3.15 6.75
C PHE A 172 -13.31 1.95 7.70
N ARG A 173 -14.16 2.03 8.71
CA ARG A 173 -14.54 0.85 9.52
C ARG A 173 -15.28 -0.15 8.64
N LEU A 174 -15.12 -1.42 8.94
CA LEU A 174 -15.74 -2.50 8.18
C LEU A 174 -17.17 -2.77 8.64
N LYS A 175 -18.09 -3.00 7.70
CA LYS A 175 -19.43 -3.55 8.00
C LYS A 175 -19.32 -5.01 8.40
N ASP A 176 -20.32 -5.54 9.10
CA ASP A 176 -20.34 -6.93 9.61
C ASP A 176 -20.18 -8.03 8.53
N THR A 177 -20.43 -7.68 7.29
CA THR A 177 -20.36 -8.59 6.14
C THR A 177 -19.08 -8.45 5.32
N SER A 178 -18.11 -7.65 5.80
CA SER A 178 -16.85 -7.43 5.09
C SER A 178 -16.02 -8.70 4.98
N PRO A 179 -15.47 -9.01 3.80
CA PRO A 179 -14.55 -10.14 3.63
C PRO A 179 -13.18 -9.92 4.28
N ALA A 180 -12.89 -8.71 4.77
CA ALA A 180 -11.63 -8.35 5.41
C ALA A 180 -11.63 -8.66 6.93
N ILE A 181 -12.80 -8.97 7.52
CA ILE A 181 -12.90 -9.31 8.95
C ILE A 181 -12.27 -10.67 9.21
N ASP A 182 -11.45 -10.76 10.27
CA ASP A 182 -10.76 -11.99 10.70
C ASP A 182 -9.92 -12.68 9.60
N ALA A 183 -9.51 -11.94 8.58
CA ALA A 183 -8.87 -12.50 7.39
C ALA A 183 -7.36 -12.19 7.28
N GLY A 184 -6.81 -11.47 8.23
CA GLY A 184 -5.40 -11.11 8.29
C GLY A 184 -4.53 -12.20 8.92
N ASP A 185 -3.22 -12.07 8.74
CA ASP A 185 -2.23 -12.95 9.35
C ASP A 185 -1.91 -12.50 10.79
N GLY A 186 -2.29 -13.32 11.77
CA GLY A 186 -2.01 -13.09 13.17
C GLY A 186 -0.53 -13.13 13.55
N ALA A 187 0.34 -13.72 12.73
CA ALA A 187 1.78 -13.73 12.97
C ALA A 187 2.39 -12.32 12.95
N LEU A 188 1.75 -11.35 12.31
CA LEU A 188 2.18 -9.94 12.31
C LEU A 188 2.07 -9.28 13.69
N LEU A 189 1.23 -9.78 14.58
CA LEU A 189 1.04 -9.23 15.94
C LEU A 189 2.23 -9.45 16.87
N THR A 190 3.29 -10.12 16.39
CA THR A 190 4.59 -10.12 17.07
C THR A 190 5.32 -8.77 16.99
N VAL A 191 4.87 -7.86 16.10
CA VAL A 191 5.32 -6.47 15.99
C VAL A 191 4.48 -5.64 16.95
N PRO A 192 5.03 -5.05 18.02
CA PRO A 192 4.25 -4.38 19.07
C PRO A 192 3.34 -3.26 18.54
N GLU A 193 3.77 -2.53 17.54
CA GLU A 193 3.04 -1.43 16.90
C GLU A 193 1.76 -1.89 16.20
N LEU A 194 1.63 -3.20 15.92
CA LEU A 194 0.47 -3.80 15.29
C LEU A 194 -0.53 -4.41 16.27
N ASN A 195 -0.22 -4.42 17.58
CA ASN A 195 -1.12 -4.94 18.61
C ASN A 195 -2.34 -4.06 18.86
N THR A 196 -2.35 -2.87 18.31
CA THR A 196 -3.51 -1.98 18.29
C THR A 196 -3.77 -1.46 16.87
N ASP A 197 -5.01 -1.13 16.59
CA ASP A 197 -5.40 -0.45 15.36
C ASP A 197 -5.15 1.08 15.46
N ILE A 198 -5.47 1.83 14.40
CA ILE A 198 -5.30 3.28 14.36
C ILE A 198 -6.12 4.02 15.43
N ASP A 199 -7.24 3.44 15.87
CA ASP A 199 -8.10 4.00 16.93
C ASP A 199 -7.68 3.54 18.34
N GLY A 200 -6.62 2.73 18.47
CA GLY A 200 -6.11 2.19 19.72
C GLY A 200 -6.83 0.95 20.23
N ASN A 201 -7.67 0.31 19.40
CA ASN A 201 -8.32 -0.95 19.76
C ASN A 201 -7.32 -2.11 19.67
N ILE A 202 -7.34 -3.00 20.66
CA ILE A 202 -6.47 -4.18 20.70
C ILE A 202 -6.79 -5.11 19.53
N ARG A 203 -5.79 -5.69 18.89
CA ARG A 203 -5.90 -6.74 17.87
C ARG A 203 -5.48 -8.10 18.45
N PRO A 204 -6.14 -9.19 18.06
CA PRO A 204 -7.41 -9.21 17.30
C PRO A 204 -8.62 -8.98 18.22
N GLN A 205 -9.76 -8.55 17.70
CA GLN A 205 -11.06 -8.55 18.38
C GLN A 205 -11.81 -9.86 18.12
N GLY A 206 -11.51 -10.55 17.04
CA GLY A 206 -12.10 -11.82 16.61
C GLY A 206 -11.10 -12.98 16.59
N ALA A 207 -11.24 -13.87 15.61
CA ALA A 207 -10.41 -15.06 15.44
C ALA A 207 -9.00 -14.74 14.90
N ALA A 208 -8.87 -13.66 14.13
CA ALA A 208 -7.63 -13.15 13.56
C ALA A 208 -7.72 -11.62 13.43
N PRO A 209 -6.62 -10.90 13.18
CA PRO A 209 -6.72 -9.47 12.88
C PRO A 209 -7.45 -9.23 11.56
N ASP A 210 -8.12 -8.10 11.45
CA ASP A 210 -8.73 -7.68 10.20
C ASP A 210 -7.65 -7.28 9.17
N ILE A 211 -8.01 -7.39 7.88
CA ILE A 211 -7.17 -6.85 6.82
C ILE A 211 -7.46 -5.36 6.71
N CYS A 212 -6.85 -4.51 7.50
CA CYS A 212 -6.91 -3.03 7.35
C CYS A 212 -6.24 -2.30 8.53
N ALA A 213 -6.27 -0.96 8.50
CA ALA A 213 -5.78 -0.10 9.58
C ALA A 213 -6.69 -0.06 10.81
N LEU A 214 -7.93 -0.54 10.69
CA LEU A 214 -8.97 -0.55 11.72
C LEU A 214 -9.36 -1.98 12.08
N GLU A 215 -9.77 -2.21 13.31
CA GLU A 215 -10.28 -3.49 13.79
C GLU A 215 -11.79 -3.40 14.04
N LYS A 216 -12.54 -4.37 13.54
CA LYS A 216 -13.98 -4.46 13.76
C LYS A 216 -14.26 -4.87 15.21
N LYS A 217 -15.15 -4.13 15.87
CA LYS A 217 -15.62 -4.43 17.23
C LYS A 217 -16.86 -5.30 17.22
#